data_bcb0c7e9dae4a395983bf28e8a63193b
#
_entry.id   bcb0c7e9dae4a395983bf28e8a63193b
#
_cell.length_a   1.000
_cell.length_b   1.000
_cell.length_c   1.000
_cell.angle_alpha   90.00
_cell.angle_beta   90.00
_cell.angle_gamma   90.00
#
_symmetry.space_group_name_H-M   'P 1'
#
loop_
_entity.id
_entity.type
_entity.pdbx_description
1 polymer ?
#
loop_
_entity_poly.entity_id
_entity_poly.type
_entity_poly.pdbx_seq_one_letter_code
_entity_poly.pdbx_strand_id
1 'polypeptide(L)'
;MPKQQSRTADLVSQYMVLTKETMPHLARTSHRHWPVQNDHCFQRIVLDAVCEGVWYDYLLRPAYKNLTHDQAANAVDLCNDIISGDTDLITLNKQSLKWRGKILT
;
A
#
# COMPACT_ATOMS: atom_id res chain seq x y z
N MET A 1 30.49 -6.26 -11.13
CA MET A 1 29.57 -7.10 -10.40
C MET A 1 28.14 -6.70 -10.71
N PRO A 2 27.32 -7.61 -11.15
CA PRO A 2 25.94 -7.24 -11.46
C PRO A 2 25.20 -6.80 -10.21
N LYS A 3 24.35 -5.82 -10.38
CA LYS A 3 23.49 -5.34 -9.30
C LYS A 3 22.51 -6.44 -8.96
N GLN A 4 22.45 -6.81 -7.69
CA GLN A 4 21.50 -7.80 -7.26
C GLN A 4 20.09 -7.21 -7.21
N GLN A 5 19.14 -8.00 -7.65
CA GLN A 5 17.73 -7.64 -7.49
C GLN A 5 17.33 -7.80 -6.03
N SER A 6 16.43 -6.95 -5.57
CA SER A 6 15.88 -7.08 -4.23
C SER A 6 15.12 -8.40 -4.11
N ARG A 7 15.33 -9.08 -3.00
CA ARG A 7 14.55 -10.30 -2.71
C ARG A 7 13.12 -9.92 -2.36
N THR A 8 12.20 -10.82 -2.62
CA THR A 8 10.79 -10.64 -2.24
C THR A 8 10.67 -10.29 -0.75
N ALA A 9 11.40 -11.00 0.10
CA ALA A 9 11.37 -10.74 1.55
C ALA A 9 11.82 -9.31 1.88
N ASP A 10 12.81 -8.77 1.16
CA ASP A 10 13.27 -7.40 1.37
C ASP A 10 12.20 -6.39 0.95
N LEU A 11 11.53 -6.64 -0.17
CA LEU A 11 10.45 -5.78 -0.65
C LEU A 11 9.26 -5.81 0.32
N VAL A 12 8.91 -6.98 0.82
CA VAL A 12 7.84 -7.12 1.83
C VAL A 12 8.21 -6.35 3.10
N SER A 13 9.48 -6.45 3.55
CA SER A 13 9.95 -5.70 4.72
C SER A 13 9.84 -4.20 4.50
N GLN A 14 10.23 -3.71 3.31
CA GLN A 14 10.09 -2.29 2.97
C GLN A 14 8.63 -1.86 2.98
N TYR A 15 7.74 -2.64 2.37
CA TYR A 15 6.30 -2.39 2.38
C TYR A 15 5.78 -2.29 3.80
N MET A 16 6.17 -3.22 4.68
CA MET A 16 5.71 -3.23 6.07
C MET A 16 6.19 -1.99 6.82
N VAL A 17 7.45 -1.60 6.67
CA VAL A 17 7.98 -0.37 7.30
C VAL A 17 7.24 0.86 6.77
N LEU A 18 7.05 0.95 5.47
CA LEU A 18 6.36 2.09 4.85
C LEU A 18 4.94 2.24 5.38
N THR A 19 4.18 1.14 5.44
CA THR A 19 2.77 1.21 5.84
C THR A 19 2.56 1.28 7.35
N LYS A 20 3.46 0.71 8.14
CA LYS A 20 3.29 0.66 9.60
C LYS A 20 3.98 1.80 10.34
N GLU A 21 5.04 2.37 9.77
CA GLU A 21 5.85 3.38 10.44
C GLU A 21 5.91 4.69 9.68
N THR A 22 6.40 4.65 8.45
CA THR A 22 6.66 5.87 7.66
C THR A 22 5.39 6.64 7.35
N MET A 23 4.43 6.00 6.71
CA MET A 23 3.19 6.68 6.28
C MET A 23 2.34 7.15 7.45
N PRO A 24 2.14 6.35 8.53
CA PRO A 24 1.44 6.87 9.70
C PRO A 24 2.12 8.09 10.33
N HIS A 25 3.45 8.08 10.39
CA HIS A 25 4.19 9.24 10.91
C HIS A 25 3.97 10.48 10.01
N LEU A 26 4.08 10.31 8.70
CA LEU A 26 3.85 11.42 7.75
C LEU A 26 2.42 11.94 7.84
N ALA A 27 1.45 11.06 8.00
CA ALA A 27 0.04 11.46 8.14
C ALA A 27 -0.20 12.36 9.34
N ARG A 28 0.60 12.20 10.39
CA ARG A 28 0.48 13.00 11.60
C ARG A 28 1.37 14.26 11.60
N THR A 29 2.25 14.39 10.62
CA THR A 29 3.20 15.50 10.54
C THR A 29 3.04 16.29 9.25
N SER A 30 3.76 15.93 8.20
CA SER A 30 3.83 16.70 6.96
C SER A 30 2.69 16.43 5.97
N HIS A 31 1.95 15.34 6.13
CA HIS A 31 0.89 14.91 5.21
C HIS A 31 -0.46 14.82 5.92
N ARG A 32 -0.80 15.83 6.71
CA ARG A 32 -2.04 15.86 7.50
C ARG A 32 -3.31 15.89 6.65
N HIS A 33 -3.18 16.24 5.38
CA HIS A 33 -4.30 16.24 4.45
C HIS A 33 -4.73 14.84 3.99
N TRP A 34 -3.91 13.83 4.29
CA TRP A 34 -4.26 12.46 3.94
C TRP A 34 -5.55 12.02 4.66
N PRO A 35 -6.41 11.25 3.96
CA PRO A 35 -7.71 10.84 4.53
C PRO A 35 -7.61 9.77 5.62
N VAL A 36 -6.45 9.14 5.78
CA VAL A 36 -6.23 8.05 6.75
C VAL A 36 -4.92 8.27 7.49
N GLN A 37 -4.77 7.65 8.66
CA GLN A 37 -3.59 7.82 9.50
C GLN A 37 -3.03 6.51 10.07
N ASN A 38 -3.80 5.42 9.99
CA ASN A 38 -3.44 4.15 10.63
C ASN A 38 -2.81 3.16 9.65
N ASP A 39 -1.92 2.32 10.15
CA ASP A 39 -1.25 1.29 9.37
C ASP A 39 -2.23 0.40 8.60
N HIS A 40 -3.31 -0.03 9.26
CA HIS A 40 -4.33 -0.86 8.62
C HIS A 40 -4.95 -0.19 7.41
N CYS A 41 -5.18 1.11 7.49
CA CYS A 41 -5.76 1.86 6.38
C CYS A 41 -4.80 1.96 5.21
N PHE A 42 -3.53 2.24 5.47
CA PHE A 42 -2.52 2.29 4.41
C PHE A 42 -2.34 0.93 3.74
N GLN A 43 -2.30 -0.14 4.53
CA GLN A 43 -2.18 -1.49 3.99
C GLN A 43 -3.38 -1.85 3.13
N ARG A 44 -4.58 -1.55 3.59
CA ARG A 44 -5.80 -1.78 2.81
C ARG A 44 -5.74 -1.08 1.46
N ILE A 45 -5.43 0.21 1.47
CA ILE A 45 -5.43 1.04 0.25
C ILE A 45 -4.40 0.51 -0.73
N VAL A 46 -3.18 0.28 -0.27
CA VAL A 46 -2.08 -0.17 -1.13
C VAL A 46 -2.36 -1.56 -1.68
N LEU A 47 -2.79 -2.49 -0.85
CA LEU A 47 -3.07 -3.86 -1.28
C LEU A 47 -4.25 -3.92 -2.24
N ASP A 48 -5.32 -3.18 -1.97
CA ASP A 48 -6.46 -3.13 -2.89
C ASP A 48 -6.05 -2.57 -4.24
N ALA A 49 -5.21 -1.53 -4.26
CA ALA A 49 -4.71 -0.96 -5.51
C ALA A 49 -3.83 -1.95 -6.27
N VAL A 50 -2.94 -2.65 -5.59
CA VAL A 50 -2.07 -3.65 -6.22
C VAL A 50 -2.88 -4.81 -6.80
N CYS A 51 -3.90 -5.26 -6.09
CA CYS A 51 -4.76 -6.37 -6.53
C CYS A 51 -5.88 -5.91 -7.48
N GLU A 52 -6.10 -4.61 -7.60
CA GLU A 52 -7.19 -4.03 -8.39
C GLU A 52 -8.55 -4.57 -7.95
N GLY A 53 -8.75 -4.61 -6.64
CA GLY A 53 -9.96 -5.09 -6.00
C GLY A 53 -9.71 -5.28 -4.51
N VAL A 54 -10.64 -5.93 -3.82
CA VAL A 54 -10.47 -6.22 -2.40
C VAL A 54 -9.37 -7.27 -2.26
N TRP A 55 -8.28 -6.93 -1.58
CA TRP A 55 -7.06 -7.75 -1.61
C TRP A 55 -7.27 -9.20 -1.15
N TYR A 56 -8.12 -9.42 -0.14
CA TYR A 56 -8.33 -10.79 0.39
C TYR A 56 -9.18 -11.69 -0.53
N ASP A 57 -9.68 -11.14 -1.63
CA ASP A 57 -10.26 -11.97 -2.69
C ASP A 57 -9.18 -12.58 -3.60
N TYR A 58 -7.96 -12.07 -3.51
CA TYR A 58 -6.84 -12.46 -4.38
C TYR A 58 -5.67 -13.08 -3.63
N LEU A 59 -5.49 -12.70 -2.34
CA LEU A 59 -4.36 -13.13 -1.51
C LEU A 59 -4.87 -13.85 -0.28
N LEU A 60 -4.15 -14.89 0.13
CA LEU A 60 -4.39 -15.54 1.42
C LEU A 60 -3.95 -14.62 2.56
N ARG A 61 -4.54 -14.79 3.72
CA ARG A 61 -4.16 -14.05 4.92
C ARG A 61 -3.02 -14.78 5.64
N PRO A 62 -2.08 -14.07 6.21
CA PRO A 62 -1.90 -12.62 6.12
C PRO A 62 -1.27 -12.22 4.78
N ALA A 63 -1.65 -11.08 4.28
CA ALA A 63 -1.23 -10.61 2.95
C ALA A 63 0.29 -10.59 2.81
N TYR A 64 1.01 -10.05 3.81
CA TYR A 64 2.45 -9.87 3.70
C TYR A 64 3.22 -11.18 3.52
N LYS A 65 2.64 -12.31 3.91
CA LYS A 65 3.25 -13.63 3.71
C LYS A 65 2.93 -14.24 2.35
N ASN A 66 1.99 -13.65 1.62
CA ASN A 66 1.45 -14.23 0.40
C ASN A 66 1.61 -13.34 -0.84
N LEU A 67 2.34 -12.22 -0.71
CA LEU A 67 2.65 -11.35 -1.84
C LEU A 67 3.65 -12.03 -2.76
N THR A 68 3.37 -12.00 -4.07
CA THR A 68 4.38 -12.37 -5.07
C THR A 68 5.46 -11.29 -5.11
N HIS A 69 6.57 -11.60 -5.78
CA HIS A 69 7.64 -10.62 -5.95
C HIS A 69 7.12 -9.35 -6.64
N ASP A 70 6.37 -9.52 -7.73
CA ASP A 70 5.83 -8.38 -8.47
C ASP A 70 4.85 -7.56 -7.63
N GLN A 71 3.99 -8.23 -6.88
CA GLN A 71 3.06 -7.54 -6.00
C GLN A 71 3.79 -6.75 -4.92
N ALA A 72 4.82 -7.34 -4.31
CA ALA A 72 5.62 -6.66 -3.29
C ALA A 72 6.34 -5.45 -3.87
N ALA A 73 6.94 -5.60 -5.06
CA ALA A 73 7.59 -4.49 -5.76
C ALA A 73 6.61 -3.37 -6.08
N ASN A 74 5.44 -3.71 -6.60
CA ASN A 74 4.39 -2.74 -6.91
C ASN A 74 3.89 -2.03 -5.65
N ALA A 75 3.77 -2.76 -4.54
CA ALA A 75 3.34 -2.16 -3.27
C ALA A 75 4.36 -1.14 -2.76
N VAL A 76 5.65 -1.45 -2.82
CA VAL A 76 6.71 -0.52 -2.43
C VAL A 76 6.69 0.72 -3.33
N ASP A 77 6.63 0.52 -4.63
CA ASP A 77 6.60 1.63 -5.59
C ASP A 77 5.38 2.53 -5.35
N LEU A 78 4.23 1.93 -5.11
CA LEU A 78 3.00 2.68 -4.85
C LEU A 78 3.10 3.49 -3.56
N CYS A 79 3.65 2.91 -2.49
CA CYS A 79 3.87 3.65 -1.24
C CYS A 79 4.75 4.88 -1.48
N ASN A 80 5.84 4.71 -2.22
CA ASN A 80 6.75 5.81 -2.52
C ASN A 80 6.09 6.88 -3.40
N ASP A 81 5.27 6.47 -4.37
CA ASP A 81 4.51 7.40 -5.22
C ASP A 81 3.48 8.20 -4.42
N ILE A 82 2.85 7.57 -3.44
CA ILE A 82 1.92 8.25 -2.54
C ILE A 82 2.67 9.29 -1.70
N ILE A 83 3.81 8.93 -1.15
CA ILE A 83 4.62 9.82 -0.31
C ILE A 83 5.12 11.02 -1.11
N SER A 84 5.56 10.80 -2.34
CA SER A 84 6.08 11.87 -3.21
C SER A 84 4.98 12.76 -3.80
N GLY A 85 3.73 12.30 -3.76
CA GLY A 85 2.60 13.01 -4.36
C GLY A 85 2.35 12.68 -5.82
N ASP A 86 3.11 11.75 -6.38
CA ASP A 86 2.91 11.30 -7.77
C ASP A 86 1.60 10.53 -7.94
N THR A 87 1.12 9.93 -6.85
CA THR A 87 -0.16 9.25 -6.81
C THR A 87 -1.00 9.81 -5.66
N ASP A 88 -2.26 10.13 -5.96
CA ASP A 88 -3.17 10.73 -4.99
C ASP A 88 -3.80 9.67 -4.08
N LEU A 89 -3.46 9.74 -2.80
CA LEU A 89 -3.99 8.81 -1.80
C LEU A 89 -5.52 8.92 -1.65
N ILE A 90 -6.07 10.12 -1.81
CA ILE A 90 -7.52 10.33 -1.69
C ILE A 90 -8.24 9.50 -2.76
N THR A 91 -7.74 9.56 -3.99
CA THR A 91 -8.30 8.78 -5.10
C THR A 91 -8.20 7.29 -4.85
N LEU A 92 -7.05 6.82 -4.39
CA LEU A 92 -6.84 5.39 -4.09
C LEU A 92 -7.75 4.92 -2.96
N ASN A 93 -7.92 5.75 -1.93
CA ASN A 93 -8.80 5.42 -0.81
C ASN A 93 -10.26 5.30 -1.28
N LYS A 94 -10.71 6.23 -2.10
CA LYS A 94 -12.07 6.17 -2.67
C LYS A 94 -12.26 4.91 -3.51
N GLN A 95 -11.27 4.58 -4.33
CA GLN A 95 -11.35 3.38 -5.16
C GLN A 95 -11.41 2.10 -4.32
N SER A 96 -10.60 2.02 -3.27
CA SER A 96 -10.63 0.90 -2.33
C SER A 96 -12.00 0.75 -1.67
N LEU A 97 -12.53 1.85 -1.16
CA LEU A 97 -13.85 1.85 -0.52
C LEU A 97 -14.96 1.47 -1.50
N LYS A 98 -14.82 1.90 -2.75
CA LYS A 98 -15.77 1.58 -3.81
C LYS A 98 -15.81 0.07 -4.08
N TRP A 99 -14.65 -0.55 -4.22
CA TRP A 99 -14.57 -2.00 -4.40
C TRP A 99 -15.19 -2.76 -3.23
N ARG A 100 -15.14 -2.19 -2.03
CA ARG A 100 -15.69 -2.80 -0.82
C ARG A 100 -17.18 -2.48 -0.59
N GLY A 101 -17.78 -1.75 -1.52
CA GLY A 101 -19.20 -1.35 -1.40
C GLY A 101 -19.46 -0.29 -0.34
N LYS A 102 -18.43 0.47 0.05
CA LYS A 102 -18.55 1.51 1.10
C LYS A 102 -18.90 2.88 0.54
N ILE A 103 -18.69 3.07 -0.78
CA ILE A 103 -19.04 4.30 -1.49
C ILE A 103 -19.83 3.92 -2.73
N LEU A 104 -20.95 4.59 -2.96
CA LEU A 104 -21.88 4.24 -4.05
C LEU A 104 -21.50 4.85 -5.40
N THR A 105 -20.61 5.81 -5.42
CA THR A 105 -20.20 6.43 -6.69
C THR A 105 -18.73 6.62 -6.75
#